data_d9c89b2ed9385319ca09d37f10eefff2
#
_entry.id   d9c89b2ed9385319ca09d37f10eefff2
#
_cell.length_a   1.000
_cell.length_b   1.000
_cell.length_c   1.000
_cell.angle_alpha   90.00
_cell.angle_beta   90.00
_cell.angle_gamma   90.00
#
_symmetry.space_group_name_H-M   'P 1'
#
loop_
_entity.id
_entity.type
_entity.pdbx_description
1 polymer ?
#
loop_
_entity_poly.entity_id
_entity_poly.type
_entity_poly.pdbx_seq_one_letter_code
_entity_poly.pdbx_strand_id
1 'polypeptide(L)'
;MPLRAKVASSVSRTAAALSRAAGRGDGSVIGGWIGLKIDPDLLAHLSAGRAIALVSGTNGKTTTTRLTAAAVGVLGRVATNSFGANMPTGHTSALAKAGSTPYAVLEVDEHYLAQVLEATEPHVVALLNLSRDQLDRAKEVAMMAQLWRAALVRHTDVRIVANADDPMVVWAATPPPNHDHRIAPPQVTWFSAGQRWHDDSWVCPECGSTIQRSGDQWWCSGCPLRRPEPQWTVEDDGVVDPTGAWHKVKLQLPGKVNLGNAATALAVAAEFGVRPVDAVLQLGTVTSVAGRYAQVDRDGRNIRLLLAKNPASWLEAFDMADEAPTLLSINARDPDGLDTSWLFDVDFAPLRGRQVLITGDRAYDLAVRLEVNDVPFQHVRTFHDAVRAVPPGRLEVIANYTAFQDIRAELDRVN
;
A
#
# COMPACT_ATOMS: atom_id res chain seq x y z
N MET A 1 -2.08 20.88 -24.27
CA MET A 1 -1.07 19.83 -24.52
C MET A 1 -0.29 20.14 -25.79
N PRO A 2 1.07 20.21 -25.76
CA PRO A 2 1.94 20.37 -26.93
C PRO A 2 1.74 19.24 -27.97
N LEU A 3 2.10 19.49 -29.25
CA LEU A 3 1.94 18.47 -30.30
C LEU A 3 2.77 17.20 -30.00
N ARG A 4 4.01 17.34 -29.50
CA ARG A 4 4.87 16.23 -29.07
C ARG A 4 4.19 15.37 -28.04
N ALA A 5 3.57 15.96 -27.01
CA ALA A 5 2.84 15.24 -25.97
C ALA A 5 1.61 14.50 -26.50
N LYS A 6 0.88 15.10 -27.49
CA LYS A 6 -0.25 14.42 -28.14
C LYS A 6 0.21 13.16 -28.90
N VAL A 7 1.30 13.25 -29.65
CA VAL A 7 1.91 12.13 -30.35
C VAL A 7 2.39 11.06 -29.36
N ALA A 8 3.15 11.47 -28.34
CA ALA A 8 3.65 10.58 -27.30
C ALA A 8 2.52 9.83 -26.58
N SER A 9 1.45 10.52 -26.23
CA SER A 9 0.26 9.92 -25.59
C SER A 9 -0.43 8.91 -26.52
N SER A 10 -0.57 9.20 -27.80
CA SER A 10 -1.16 8.27 -28.77
C SER A 10 -0.32 7.02 -28.96
N VAL A 11 1.01 7.18 -29.12
CA VAL A 11 1.95 6.06 -29.25
C VAL A 11 1.97 5.22 -27.98
N SER A 12 1.96 5.85 -26.80
CA SER A 12 1.86 5.17 -25.51
C SER A 12 0.65 4.24 -25.43
N ARG A 13 -0.54 4.74 -25.81
CA ARG A 13 -1.78 3.95 -25.82
C ARG A 13 -1.71 2.77 -26.81
N THR A 14 -1.18 3.02 -28.00
CA THR A 14 -1.04 1.97 -29.05
C THR A 14 -0.07 0.89 -28.58
N ALA A 15 1.09 1.26 -28.04
CA ALA A 15 2.08 0.32 -27.53
C ALA A 15 1.51 -0.54 -26.37
N ALA A 16 0.77 0.06 -25.45
CA ALA A 16 0.10 -0.65 -24.38
C ALA A 16 -0.97 -1.63 -24.92
N ALA A 17 -1.73 -1.25 -25.95
CA ALA A 17 -2.72 -2.11 -26.59
C ALA A 17 -2.07 -3.30 -27.30
N LEU A 18 -0.98 -3.08 -28.01
CA LEU A 18 -0.22 -4.13 -28.70
C LEU A 18 0.40 -5.12 -27.71
N SER A 19 0.95 -4.64 -26.60
CA SER A 19 1.49 -5.49 -25.53
C SER A 19 0.42 -6.44 -24.98
N ARG A 20 -0.77 -5.91 -24.69
CA ARG A 20 -1.92 -6.74 -24.24
C ARG A 20 -2.34 -7.76 -25.28
N ALA A 21 -2.47 -7.35 -26.54
CA ALA A 21 -2.85 -8.25 -27.64
C ALA A 21 -1.82 -9.37 -27.85
N ALA A 22 -0.53 -9.10 -27.59
CA ALA A 22 0.54 -10.08 -27.65
C ALA A 22 0.68 -10.96 -26.39
N GLY A 23 -0.22 -10.82 -25.39
CA GLY A 23 -0.16 -11.58 -24.14
C GLY A 23 1.05 -11.27 -23.25
N ARG A 24 1.72 -10.12 -23.44
CA ARG A 24 2.93 -9.69 -22.70
C ARG A 24 2.59 -8.76 -21.52
N GLY A 25 1.59 -9.14 -20.72
CA GLY A 25 1.11 -8.37 -19.57
C GLY A 25 0.09 -7.28 -19.94
N ASP A 26 -0.25 -6.41 -18.99
CA ASP A 26 -1.29 -5.38 -19.15
C ASP A 26 -0.87 -4.16 -19.98
N GLY A 27 0.39 -4.10 -20.38
CA GLY A 27 0.98 -3.02 -21.20
C GLY A 27 1.19 -1.70 -20.45
N SER A 28 0.94 -1.64 -19.13
CA SER A 28 1.03 -0.40 -18.36
C SER A 28 2.45 0.17 -18.33
N VAL A 29 3.47 -0.66 -18.17
CA VAL A 29 4.87 -0.22 -18.11
C VAL A 29 5.39 0.15 -19.50
N ILE A 30 5.20 -0.71 -20.50
CA ILE A 30 5.76 -0.51 -21.86
C ILE A 30 5.17 0.73 -22.55
N GLY A 31 3.85 0.95 -22.39
CA GLY A 31 3.20 2.13 -22.97
C GLY A 31 3.77 3.44 -22.41
N GLY A 32 3.89 3.52 -21.08
CA GLY A 32 4.45 4.71 -20.43
C GLY A 32 5.94 4.91 -20.74
N TRP A 33 6.73 3.83 -20.78
CA TRP A 33 8.14 3.91 -21.14
C TRP A 33 8.36 4.48 -22.55
N ILE A 34 7.62 4.00 -23.54
CA ILE A 34 7.70 4.53 -24.91
C ILE A 34 7.24 5.99 -24.94
N GLY A 35 6.13 6.32 -24.26
CA GLY A 35 5.62 7.68 -24.18
C GLY A 35 6.66 8.67 -23.63
N LEU A 36 7.30 8.33 -22.50
CA LEU A 36 8.35 9.14 -21.86
C LEU A 36 9.64 9.22 -22.69
N LYS A 37 9.96 8.23 -23.51
CA LYS A 37 11.08 8.32 -24.47
C LYS A 37 10.82 9.34 -25.58
N ILE A 38 9.56 9.48 -26.01
CA ILE A 38 9.17 10.46 -27.03
C ILE A 38 9.06 11.85 -26.40
N ASP A 39 8.45 11.96 -25.22
CA ASP A 39 8.26 13.21 -24.48
C ASP A 39 8.58 12.96 -22.99
N PRO A 40 9.77 13.38 -22.52
CA PRO A 40 10.18 13.22 -21.12
C PRO A 40 9.22 13.90 -20.11
N ASP A 41 8.54 14.97 -20.52
CA ASP A 41 7.60 15.74 -19.70
C ASP A 41 6.15 15.23 -19.86
N LEU A 42 5.95 14.07 -20.49
CA LEU A 42 4.61 13.57 -20.81
C LEU A 42 3.76 13.38 -19.55
N LEU A 43 4.33 12.96 -18.43
CA LEU A 43 3.59 12.82 -17.17
C LEU A 43 3.03 14.17 -16.72
N ALA A 44 3.83 15.23 -16.73
CA ALA A 44 3.40 16.58 -16.39
C ALA A 44 2.31 17.09 -17.36
N HIS A 45 2.50 16.90 -18.67
CA HIS A 45 1.51 17.28 -19.67
C HIS A 45 0.16 16.55 -19.51
N LEU A 46 0.20 15.29 -19.10
CA LEU A 46 -1.02 14.49 -18.85
C LEU A 46 -1.68 14.83 -17.51
N SER A 47 -0.93 15.34 -16.56
CA SER A 47 -1.43 15.75 -15.24
C SER A 47 -2.10 17.13 -15.27
N ALA A 48 -1.67 17.99 -16.16
CA ALA A 48 -2.15 19.38 -16.25
C ALA A 48 -3.69 19.45 -16.34
N GLY A 49 -4.29 20.24 -15.45
CA GLY A 49 -5.74 20.48 -15.38
C GLY A 49 -6.55 19.34 -14.74
N ARG A 50 -5.89 18.37 -14.09
CA ARG A 50 -6.53 17.33 -13.28
C ARG A 50 -6.34 17.62 -11.80
N ALA A 51 -7.34 17.31 -11.00
CA ALA A 51 -7.16 17.20 -9.56
C ALA A 51 -6.64 15.79 -9.25
N ILE A 52 -5.41 15.70 -8.71
CA ILE A 52 -4.69 14.45 -8.52
C ILE A 52 -4.46 14.20 -7.03
N ALA A 53 -4.75 12.97 -6.58
CA ALA A 53 -4.26 12.44 -5.32
C ALA A 53 -3.11 11.45 -5.57
N LEU A 54 -2.05 11.56 -4.80
CA LEU A 54 -0.98 10.55 -4.73
C LEU A 54 -1.13 9.76 -3.44
N VAL A 55 -0.92 8.44 -3.49
CA VAL A 55 -0.95 7.56 -2.32
C VAL A 55 0.37 6.82 -2.25
N SER A 56 1.15 7.07 -1.19
CA SER A 56 2.45 6.44 -0.97
C SER A 56 2.60 5.88 0.44
N GLY A 57 3.52 4.94 0.60
CA GLY A 57 3.81 4.22 1.83
C GLY A 57 4.29 2.80 1.54
N THR A 58 4.89 2.14 2.49
CA THR A 58 5.40 0.78 2.29
C THR A 58 4.27 -0.23 2.15
N ASN A 59 3.26 -0.17 3.01
CA ASN A 59 2.10 -1.07 3.01
C ASN A 59 0.79 -0.31 2.79
N GLY A 60 -0.24 -1.01 2.28
CA GLY A 60 -1.58 -0.44 2.10
C GLY A 60 -1.81 0.38 0.83
N LYS A 61 -0.77 0.76 0.08
CA LYS A 61 -0.85 1.63 -1.11
C LYS A 61 -1.99 1.28 -2.07
N THR A 62 -1.99 0.06 -2.58
CA THR A 62 -2.96 -0.37 -3.60
C THR A 62 -4.40 -0.36 -3.08
N THR A 63 -4.60 -0.84 -1.85
CA THR A 63 -5.92 -0.86 -1.22
C THR A 63 -6.43 0.57 -1.00
N THR A 64 -5.61 1.43 -0.41
CA THR A 64 -5.97 2.84 -0.17
C THR A 64 -6.25 3.57 -1.48
N THR A 65 -5.42 3.36 -2.52
CA THR A 65 -5.65 3.96 -3.84
C THR A 65 -7.01 3.57 -4.42
N ARG A 66 -7.41 2.29 -4.30
CA ARG A 66 -8.70 1.82 -4.79
C ARG A 66 -9.87 2.37 -3.99
N LEU A 67 -9.76 2.36 -2.67
CA LEU A 67 -10.78 2.95 -1.80
C LEU A 67 -10.92 4.46 -2.06
N THR A 68 -9.80 5.18 -2.18
CA THR A 68 -9.79 6.61 -2.50
C THR A 68 -10.39 6.87 -3.88
N ALA A 69 -10.04 6.07 -4.89
CA ALA A 69 -10.62 6.23 -6.22
C ALA A 69 -12.14 5.99 -6.24
N ALA A 70 -12.63 5.04 -5.44
CA ALA A 70 -14.06 4.81 -5.26
C ALA A 70 -14.72 6.01 -4.56
N ALA A 71 -14.14 6.51 -3.46
CA ALA A 71 -14.64 7.65 -2.70
C ALA A 71 -14.69 8.95 -3.55
N VAL A 72 -13.59 9.27 -4.25
CA VAL A 72 -13.52 10.44 -5.17
C VAL A 72 -14.42 10.25 -6.38
N GLY A 73 -14.73 8.99 -6.73
CA GLY A 73 -15.65 8.63 -7.82
C GLY A 73 -17.05 9.20 -7.69
N VAL A 74 -17.46 9.68 -6.51
CA VAL A 74 -18.69 10.45 -6.29
C VAL A 74 -18.72 11.72 -7.16
N LEU A 75 -17.57 12.35 -7.39
CA LEU A 75 -17.45 13.58 -8.19
C LEU A 75 -17.41 13.30 -9.70
N GLY A 76 -17.11 12.08 -10.10
CA GLY A 76 -16.99 11.74 -11.52
C GLY A 76 -15.95 10.65 -11.80
N ARG A 77 -15.58 10.51 -13.08
CA ARG A 77 -14.62 9.49 -13.50
C ARG A 77 -13.22 9.77 -12.95
N VAL A 78 -12.61 8.75 -12.36
CA VAL A 78 -11.27 8.81 -11.76
C VAL A 78 -10.31 7.94 -12.57
N ALA A 79 -9.15 8.48 -12.92
CA ALA A 79 -8.03 7.72 -13.45
C ALA A 79 -7.24 7.07 -12.31
N THR A 80 -6.79 5.83 -12.48
CA THR A 80 -5.92 5.16 -11.51
C THR A 80 -4.95 4.21 -12.22
N ASN A 81 -3.74 4.08 -11.68
CA ASN A 81 -2.81 3.05 -12.10
C ASN A 81 -3.21 1.74 -11.42
N SER A 82 -3.60 0.76 -12.22
CA SER A 82 -3.94 -0.56 -11.73
C SER A 82 -2.70 -1.47 -11.62
N PHE A 83 -2.82 -2.54 -10.85
CA PHE A 83 -1.87 -3.67 -10.83
C PHE A 83 -0.44 -3.34 -10.35
N GLY A 84 -0.26 -2.39 -9.43
CA GLY A 84 1.06 -2.09 -8.85
C GLY A 84 2.04 -1.40 -9.80
N ALA A 85 1.56 -0.83 -10.92
CA ALA A 85 2.37 0.00 -11.80
C ALA A 85 2.57 1.40 -11.18
N ASN A 86 3.30 1.46 -10.06
CA ASN A 86 3.43 2.60 -9.15
C ASN A 86 4.66 3.49 -9.42
N MET A 87 5.25 3.36 -10.60
CA MET A 87 6.38 4.16 -11.09
C MET A 87 5.92 5.16 -12.16
N PRO A 88 6.73 6.19 -12.52
CA PRO A 88 6.38 7.20 -13.52
C PRO A 88 5.87 6.64 -14.86
N THR A 89 6.41 5.50 -15.31
CA THR A 89 5.96 4.81 -16.52
C THR A 89 4.51 4.31 -16.40
N GLY A 90 4.16 3.73 -15.25
CA GLY A 90 2.79 3.28 -14.97
C GLY A 90 1.80 4.43 -14.88
N HIS A 91 2.17 5.52 -14.20
CA HIS A 91 1.35 6.74 -14.09
C HIS A 91 1.08 7.35 -15.47
N THR A 92 2.13 7.50 -16.29
CA THR A 92 2.02 8.02 -17.66
C THR A 92 1.06 7.18 -18.50
N SER A 93 1.19 5.85 -18.44
CA SER A 93 0.30 4.95 -19.19
C SER A 93 -1.14 5.05 -18.70
N ALA A 94 -1.37 5.10 -17.39
CA ALA A 94 -2.68 5.23 -16.78
C ALA A 94 -3.38 6.52 -17.20
N LEU A 95 -2.69 7.67 -17.10
CA LEU A 95 -3.23 8.97 -17.47
C LEU A 95 -3.46 9.09 -18.98
N ALA A 96 -2.57 8.54 -19.81
CA ALA A 96 -2.76 8.50 -21.26
C ALA A 96 -4.00 7.67 -21.65
N LYS A 97 -4.23 6.52 -20.97
CA LYS A 97 -5.41 5.66 -21.19
C LYS A 97 -6.70 6.34 -20.73
N ALA A 98 -6.65 7.09 -19.64
CA ALA A 98 -7.82 7.73 -19.04
C ALA A 98 -8.40 8.90 -19.88
N GLY A 99 -7.66 9.42 -20.86
CA GLY A 99 -8.11 10.53 -21.70
C GLY A 99 -8.26 11.84 -20.92
N SER A 100 -9.45 12.45 -20.96
CA SER A 100 -9.73 13.75 -20.32
C SER A 100 -10.44 13.64 -18.96
N THR A 101 -10.24 12.55 -18.20
CA THR A 101 -10.82 12.44 -16.85
C THR A 101 -10.33 13.57 -15.95
N PRO A 102 -11.22 14.25 -15.19
CA PRO A 102 -10.84 15.41 -14.38
C PRO A 102 -10.10 15.01 -13.09
N TYR A 103 -10.29 13.79 -12.61
CA TYR A 103 -9.74 13.30 -11.37
C TYR A 103 -8.77 12.15 -11.60
N ALA A 104 -7.73 12.05 -10.76
CA ALA A 104 -6.84 10.91 -10.73
C ALA A 104 -6.45 10.57 -9.28
N VAL A 105 -6.35 9.27 -8.98
CA VAL A 105 -5.79 8.76 -7.73
C VAL A 105 -4.71 7.76 -8.11
N LEU A 106 -3.45 8.08 -7.80
CA LEU A 106 -2.28 7.35 -8.25
C LEU A 106 -1.54 6.72 -7.07
N GLU A 107 -1.36 5.40 -7.13
CA GLU A 107 -0.42 4.70 -6.25
C GLU A 107 1.01 5.06 -6.64
N VAL A 108 1.82 5.49 -5.68
CA VAL A 108 3.22 5.89 -5.92
C VAL A 108 4.15 5.09 -5.03
N ASP A 109 5.16 4.47 -5.65
CA ASP A 109 6.25 3.85 -4.91
C ASP A 109 7.03 4.91 -4.13
N GLU A 110 7.40 4.59 -2.89
CA GLU A 110 8.03 5.52 -1.97
C GLU A 110 9.31 6.18 -2.50
N HIS A 111 10.06 5.48 -3.35
CA HIS A 111 11.29 6.00 -3.97
C HIS A 111 11.02 7.05 -5.04
N TYR A 112 9.86 6.98 -5.68
CA TYR A 112 9.46 7.87 -6.78
C TYR A 112 8.57 9.03 -6.34
N LEU A 113 8.19 9.11 -5.06
CA LEU A 113 7.27 10.15 -4.58
C LEU A 113 7.75 11.55 -4.94
N ALA A 114 9.01 11.87 -4.71
CA ALA A 114 9.58 13.18 -5.01
C ALA A 114 9.47 13.54 -6.51
N GLN A 115 9.81 12.58 -7.38
CA GLN A 115 9.75 12.77 -8.83
C GLN A 115 8.31 12.93 -9.34
N VAL A 116 7.38 12.11 -8.83
CA VAL A 116 5.98 12.14 -9.24
C VAL A 116 5.29 13.39 -8.72
N LEU A 117 5.62 13.83 -7.51
CA LEU A 117 5.12 15.06 -6.91
C LEU A 117 5.49 16.28 -7.76
N GLU A 118 6.76 16.41 -8.16
CA GLU A 118 7.25 17.45 -9.07
C GLU A 118 6.51 17.43 -10.43
N ALA A 119 6.36 16.23 -11.02
CA ALA A 119 5.77 16.09 -12.35
C ALA A 119 4.25 16.28 -12.38
N THR A 120 3.54 16.00 -11.28
CA THR A 120 2.08 15.98 -11.29
C THR A 120 1.43 17.17 -10.60
N GLU A 121 2.17 17.90 -9.76
CA GLU A 121 1.65 19.00 -8.93
C GLU A 121 0.29 18.62 -8.30
N PRO A 122 0.24 17.57 -7.44
CA PRO A 122 -1.01 16.98 -7.00
C PRO A 122 -1.79 17.93 -6.08
N HIS A 123 -3.08 17.75 -6.01
CA HIS A 123 -3.95 18.43 -5.07
C HIS A 123 -3.74 17.95 -3.64
N VAL A 124 -3.50 16.63 -3.47
CA VAL A 124 -3.28 16.00 -2.17
C VAL A 124 -2.32 14.82 -2.26
N VAL A 125 -1.53 14.61 -1.21
CA VAL A 125 -0.65 13.44 -1.04
C VAL A 125 -1.05 12.71 0.23
N ALA A 126 -1.34 11.41 0.12
CA ALA A 126 -1.56 10.53 1.26
C ALA A 126 -0.26 9.76 1.61
N LEU A 127 0.16 9.85 2.87
CA LEU A 127 1.34 9.19 3.42
C LEU A 127 0.91 8.16 4.45
N LEU A 128 1.05 6.86 4.13
CA LEU A 128 0.47 5.78 4.92
C LEU A 128 1.38 5.31 6.06
N ASN A 129 2.54 4.81 5.72
CA ASN A 129 3.53 4.27 6.65
C ASN A 129 4.88 4.11 5.98
N LEU A 130 5.94 4.06 6.78
CA LEU A 130 7.28 3.73 6.34
C LEU A 130 7.83 2.57 7.18
N SER A 131 8.10 1.46 6.54
CA SER A 131 8.70 0.27 7.15
C SER A 131 9.71 -0.36 6.20
N ARG A 132 10.55 -1.27 6.70
CA ARG A 132 11.43 -2.07 5.86
C ARG A 132 10.60 -2.89 4.88
N ASP A 133 10.99 -2.90 3.61
CA ASP A 133 10.33 -3.70 2.58
C ASP A 133 11.25 -4.83 2.11
N GLN A 134 12.24 -4.54 1.28
CA GLN A 134 13.23 -5.52 0.81
C GLN A 134 14.61 -5.09 1.30
N LEU A 135 15.22 -5.88 2.19
CA LEU A 135 16.47 -5.51 2.87
C LEU A 135 17.66 -5.32 1.90
N ASP A 136 17.66 -6.05 0.79
CA ASP A 136 18.69 -5.99 -0.24
C ASP A 136 18.54 -4.81 -1.22
N ARG A 137 17.39 -4.12 -1.23
CA ARG A 137 17.09 -3.02 -2.15
C ARG A 137 16.67 -1.73 -1.46
N ALA A 138 16.27 -1.81 -0.19
CA ALA A 138 15.69 -0.68 0.52
C ALA A 138 16.79 0.26 1.05
N LYS A 139 16.56 1.55 0.86
CA LYS A 139 17.21 2.56 1.69
C LYS A 139 16.67 2.41 3.11
N GLU A 140 17.49 2.79 4.09
CA GLU A 140 17.01 2.86 5.47
C GLU A 140 15.72 3.70 5.54
N VAL A 141 14.79 3.29 6.41
CA VAL A 141 13.50 3.95 6.57
C VAL A 141 13.63 5.45 6.85
N ALA A 142 14.64 5.83 7.67
CA ALA A 142 14.96 7.22 7.95
C ALA A 142 15.41 8.00 6.70
N MET A 143 16.18 7.38 5.79
CA MET A 143 16.56 8.02 4.52
C MET A 143 15.35 8.24 3.63
N MET A 144 14.39 7.31 3.63
CA MET A 144 13.15 7.46 2.87
C MET A 144 12.32 8.61 3.41
N ALA A 145 12.16 8.69 4.75
CA ALA A 145 11.49 9.80 5.41
C ALA A 145 12.16 11.15 5.09
N GLN A 146 13.51 11.18 5.02
CA GLN A 146 14.27 12.37 4.64
C GLN A 146 14.00 12.81 3.20
N LEU A 147 13.94 11.86 2.25
CA LEU A 147 13.61 12.15 0.86
C LEU A 147 12.20 12.73 0.72
N TRP A 148 11.23 12.18 1.45
CA TRP A 148 9.87 12.68 1.48
C TRP A 148 9.81 14.09 2.05
N ARG A 149 10.44 14.32 3.22
CA ARG A 149 10.50 15.65 3.87
C ARG A 149 11.07 16.70 2.92
N ALA A 150 12.20 16.37 2.29
CA ALA A 150 12.87 17.27 1.35
C ALA A 150 12.01 17.60 0.12
N ALA A 151 11.17 16.67 -0.33
CA ALA A 151 10.23 16.90 -1.42
C ALA A 151 9.05 17.76 -0.96
N LEU A 152 8.39 17.40 0.13
CA LEU A 152 7.17 18.06 0.64
C LEU A 152 7.41 19.52 1.02
N VAL A 153 8.56 19.87 1.59
CA VAL A 153 8.92 21.25 1.93
C VAL A 153 8.98 22.18 0.70
N ARG A 154 9.24 21.63 -0.49
CA ARG A 154 9.26 22.40 -1.75
C ARG A 154 7.89 22.59 -2.39
N HIS A 155 6.88 21.83 -1.94
CA HIS A 155 5.53 21.81 -2.50
C HIS A 155 4.50 22.21 -1.45
N THR A 156 4.57 23.45 -0.96
CA THR A 156 3.76 23.95 0.17
C THR A 156 2.28 24.12 -0.16
N ASP A 157 1.91 24.18 -1.44
CA ASP A 157 0.53 24.29 -1.89
C ASP A 157 -0.19 22.91 -1.90
N VAL A 158 0.56 21.82 -1.75
CA VAL A 158 0.01 20.46 -1.72
C VAL A 158 -0.55 20.16 -0.33
N ARG A 159 -1.78 19.68 -0.26
CA ARG A 159 -2.37 19.17 0.97
C ARG A 159 -1.82 17.79 1.30
N ILE A 160 -1.58 17.53 2.57
CA ILE A 160 -1.03 16.25 3.02
C ILE A 160 -2.07 15.58 3.92
N VAL A 161 -2.39 14.31 3.64
CA VAL A 161 -3.12 13.42 4.53
C VAL A 161 -2.12 12.40 5.05
N ALA A 162 -1.79 12.43 6.35
CA ALA A 162 -0.67 11.66 6.88
C ALA A 162 -1.04 10.86 8.14
N ASN A 163 -0.40 9.70 8.29
CA ASN A 163 -0.57 8.83 9.44
C ASN A 163 0.11 9.41 10.68
N ALA A 164 -0.69 9.74 11.70
CA ALA A 164 -0.22 10.25 12.98
C ALA A 164 0.52 9.19 13.82
N ASP A 165 0.27 7.91 13.56
CA ASP A 165 0.80 6.80 14.36
C ASP A 165 2.23 6.41 13.99
N ASP A 166 2.71 6.84 12.81
CA ASP A 166 4.04 6.54 12.31
C ASP A 166 5.01 7.72 12.51
N PRO A 167 6.01 7.60 13.41
CA PRO A 167 6.99 8.65 13.66
C PRO A 167 7.76 9.12 12.44
N MET A 168 8.05 8.21 11.49
CA MET A 168 8.78 8.53 10.26
C MET A 168 7.91 9.36 9.32
N VAL A 169 6.64 9.01 9.20
CA VAL A 169 5.65 9.76 8.40
C VAL A 169 5.40 11.14 9.01
N VAL A 170 5.20 11.22 10.33
CA VAL A 170 5.01 12.49 11.03
C VAL A 170 6.21 13.40 10.83
N TRP A 171 7.43 12.87 10.99
CA TRP A 171 8.65 13.63 10.77
C TRP A 171 8.79 14.11 9.31
N ALA A 172 8.45 13.25 8.35
CA ALA A 172 8.51 13.59 6.93
C ALA A 172 7.50 14.68 6.53
N ALA A 173 6.30 14.65 7.13
CA ALA A 173 5.24 15.61 6.85
C ALA A 173 5.39 16.93 7.65
N THR A 174 6.28 16.98 8.65
CA THR A 174 6.53 18.17 9.47
C THR A 174 7.71 18.97 8.90
N PRO A 175 7.59 20.29 8.72
CA PRO A 175 8.70 21.13 8.28
C PRO A 175 9.90 21.04 9.24
N PRO A 176 11.15 21.19 8.74
CA PRO A 176 12.33 21.19 9.58
C PRO A 176 12.34 22.42 10.51
N PRO A 177 13.04 22.36 11.67
CA PRO A 177 13.11 23.47 12.62
C PRO A 177 13.65 24.78 12.03
N ASN A 178 14.48 24.70 10.99
CA ASN A 178 15.04 25.84 10.28
C ASN A 178 14.23 26.25 9.02
N HIS A 179 12.98 25.78 8.92
CA HIS A 179 12.09 26.19 7.83
C HIS A 179 11.90 27.71 7.82
N ASP A 180 11.95 28.31 6.65
CA ASP A 180 11.73 29.76 6.50
C ASP A 180 10.29 30.11 6.89
N HIS A 181 10.12 30.77 8.02
CA HIS A 181 8.79 31.16 8.53
C HIS A 181 8.01 32.12 7.62
N ARG A 182 8.66 32.67 6.58
CA ARG A 182 7.99 33.45 5.53
C ARG A 182 7.23 32.58 4.51
N ILE A 183 7.55 31.29 4.46
CA ILE A 183 6.89 30.31 3.64
C ILE A 183 5.91 29.55 4.53
N ALA A 184 4.62 29.53 4.16
CA ALA A 184 3.63 28.76 4.91
C ALA A 184 3.98 27.26 4.87
N PRO A 185 3.90 26.54 6.00
CA PRO A 185 4.12 25.10 5.99
C PRO A 185 2.99 24.39 5.22
N PRO A 186 3.25 23.21 4.68
CA PRO A 186 2.19 22.39 4.09
C PRO A 186 1.04 22.16 5.08
N GLN A 187 -0.19 22.16 4.58
CA GLN A 187 -1.35 21.81 5.40
C GLN A 187 -1.43 20.29 5.55
N VAL A 188 -1.39 19.81 6.79
CA VAL A 188 -1.43 18.38 7.10
C VAL A 188 -2.72 18.04 7.84
N THR A 189 -3.48 17.11 7.27
CA THR A 189 -4.61 16.43 7.90
C THR A 189 -4.12 15.08 8.43
N TRP A 190 -4.20 14.87 9.74
CA TRP A 190 -3.71 13.65 10.39
C TRP A 190 -4.82 12.62 10.52
N PHE A 191 -4.50 11.36 10.21
CA PHE A 191 -5.36 10.22 10.52
C PHE A 191 -4.66 9.24 11.46
N SER A 192 -5.44 8.49 12.23
CA SER A 192 -4.98 7.40 13.07
C SER A 192 -5.72 6.12 12.69
N ALA A 193 -4.97 5.05 12.52
CA ALA A 193 -5.47 3.73 12.18
C ALA A 193 -5.08 2.66 13.21
N GLY A 194 -4.35 3.05 14.27
CA GLY A 194 -3.80 2.14 15.26
C GLY A 194 -2.66 1.30 14.69
N GLN A 195 -1.56 1.92 14.30
CA GLN A 195 -0.39 1.23 13.77
C GLN A 195 0.16 0.23 14.80
N ARG A 196 0.34 -1.02 14.39
CA ARG A 196 0.80 -2.11 15.26
C ARG A 196 2.28 -2.45 15.10
N TRP A 197 2.84 -2.19 13.92
CA TRP A 197 4.27 -2.41 13.66
C TRP A 197 5.09 -1.19 14.07
N HIS A 198 6.02 -1.39 15.01
CA HIS A 198 6.81 -0.31 15.62
C HIS A 198 8.31 -0.47 15.46
N ASP A 199 8.77 -1.65 15.04
CA ASP A 199 10.19 -2.02 15.08
C ASP A 199 11.07 -1.22 14.10
N ASP A 200 10.48 -0.57 13.11
CA ASP A 200 11.19 0.29 12.16
C ASP A 200 11.29 1.75 12.60
N SER A 201 10.72 2.10 13.76
CA SER A 201 10.65 3.49 14.27
C SER A 201 11.08 3.62 15.74
N TRP A 202 12.13 2.90 16.15
CA TRP A 202 12.72 2.99 17.47
C TRP A 202 13.53 4.27 17.70
N VAL A 203 14.19 4.73 16.63
CA VAL A 203 15.11 5.87 16.68
C VAL A 203 14.44 7.07 16.03
N CYS A 204 14.52 8.21 16.72
CA CYS A 204 13.99 9.46 16.22
C CYS A 204 14.79 9.94 14.99
N PRO A 205 14.14 10.19 13.86
CA PRO A 205 14.83 10.66 12.64
C PRO A 205 15.36 12.10 12.75
N GLU A 206 14.89 12.89 13.73
CA GLU A 206 15.33 14.26 13.96
C GLU A 206 16.62 14.31 14.80
N CYS A 207 16.69 13.56 15.92
CA CYS A 207 17.77 13.73 16.90
C CYS A 207 18.51 12.45 17.31
N GLY A 208 18.11 11.29 16.80
CA GLY A 208 18.72 10.00 17.12
C GLY A 208 18.35 9.41 18.47
N SER A 209 17.50 10.09 19.27
CA SER A 209 17.04 9.56 20.56
C SER A 209 15.93 8.53 20.39
N THR A 210 15.62 7.80 21.47
CA THR A 210 14.60 6.74 21.44
C THR A 210 13.18 7.31 21.33
N ILE A 211 12.35 6.70 20.51
CA ILE A 211 10.90 6.93 20.50
C ILE A 211 10.26 6.13 21.63
N GLN A 212 9.59 6.84 22.54
CA GLN A 212 8.82 6.26 23.64
C GLN A 212 7.36 6.06 23.20
N ARG A 213 6.68 5.04 23.76
CA ARG A 213 5.28 4.71 23.45
C ARG A 213 4.50 4.41 24.72
N SER A 214 3.24 4.86 24.77
CA SER A 214 2.30 4.52 25.84
C SER A 214 0.87 4.53 25.27
N GLY A 215 0.24 3.37 25.19
CA GLY A 215 -1.01 3.21 24.46
C GLY A 215 -0.85 3.67 23.00
N ASP A 216 -1.76 4.49 22.53
CA ASP A 216 -1.72 5.06 21.17
C ASP A 216 -0.78 6.28 21.05
N GLN A 217 -0.20 6.74 22.14
CA GLN A 217 0.69 7.90 22.13
C GLN A 217 2.15 7.50 21.92
N TRP A 218 2.88 8.35 21.20
CA TRP A 218 4.32 8.23 21.07
C TRP A 218 4.99 9.61 21.09
N TRP A 219 6.25 9.67 21.56
CA TRP A 219 7.06 10.88 21.61
C TRP A 219 8.55 10.56 21.60
N CYS A 220 9.35 11.49 21.11
CA CYS A 220 10.80 11.39 21.22
C CYS A 220 11.26 11.76 22.63
N SER A 221 12.23 11.01 23.19
CA SER A 221 12.81 11.30 24.51
C SER A 221 13.77 12.49 24.49
N GLY A 222 14.27 12.93 23.32
CA GLY A 222 15.33 13.93 23.19
C GLY A 222 14.94 15.20 22.42
N CYS A 223 13.78 15.24 21.76
CA CYS A 223 13.34 16.44 21.02
C CYS A 223 11.81 16.58 21.02
N PRO A 224 11.23 17.70 20.52
CA PRO A 224 9.79 17.93 20.54
C PRO A 224 8.94 17.03 19.65
N LEU A 225 9.55 16.17 18.83
CA LEU A 225 8.81 15.27 17.92
C LEU A 225 7.89 14.33 18.73
N ARG A 226 6.60 14.37 18.41
CA ARG A 226 5.56 13.56 19.06
C ARG A 226 4.41 13.31 18.13
N ARG A 227 3.55 12.38 18.51
CA ARG A 227 2.29 12.10 17.80
C ARG A 227 1.42 13.36 17.76
N PRO A 228 1.04 13.82 16.57
CA PRO A 228 0.03 14.88 16.45
C PRO A 228 -1.36 14.35 16.77
N GLU A 229 -2.27 15.26 17.15
CA GLU A 229 -3.67 14.90 17.35
C GLU A 229 -4.33 14.59 15.99
N PRO A 230 -4.86 13.37 15.77
CA PRO A 230 -5.49 13.01 14.53
C PRO A 230 -6.89 13.62 14.40
N GLN A 231 -7.23 14.11 13.20
CA GLN A 231 -8.56 14.59 12.88
C GLN A 231 -9.49 13.47 12.40
N TRP A 232 -8.91 12.38 11.88
CA TRP A 232 -9.63 11.20 11.45
C TRP A 232 -9.19 10.00 12.27
N THR A 233 -10.12 9.30 12.91
CA THR A 233 -9.80 8.13 13.74
C THR A 233 -10.63 6.92 13.34
N VAL A 234 -10.07 5.73 13.55
CA VAL A 234 -10.80 4.47 13.42
C VAL A 234 -11.35 4.11 14.80
N GLU A 235 -12.65 3.91 14.89
CA GLU A 235 -13.32 3.47 16.11
C GLU A 235 -14.27 2.31 15.78
N ASP A 236 -14.09 1.19 16.43
CA ASP A 236 -14.86 -0.06 16.21
C ASP A 236 -14.86 -0.49 14.73
N ASP A 237 -16.01 -0.46 14.06
CA ASP A 237 -16.21 -0.80 12.65
C ASP A 237 -16.49 0.45 11.78
N GLY A 238 -16.03 1.61 12.22
CA GLY A 238 -16.25 2.90 11.56
C GLY A 238 -15.09 3.86 11.65
N VAL A 239 -15.33 5.04 11.12
CA VAL A 239 -14.38 6.16 11.09
C VAL A 239 -15.05 7.40 11.64
N VAL A 240 -14.39 8.10 12.54
CA VAL A 240 -14.79 9.41 13.05
C VAL A 240 -14.13 10.49 12.23
N ASP A 241 -14.90 11.45 11.74
CA ASP A 241 -14.44 12.57 10.94
C ASP A 241 -14.06 13.80 11.82
N PRO A 242 -13.45 14.86 11.25
CA PRO A 242 -13.05 16.05 12.00
C PRO A 242 -14.18 16.80 12.72
N THR A 243 -15.44 16.54 12.40
CA THR A 243 -16.61 17.10 13.10
C THR A 243 -17.05 16.29 14.30
N GLY A 244 -16.42 15.13 14.53
CA GLY A 244 -16.81 14.15 15.54
C GLY A 244 -17.94 13.21 15.09
N ALA A 245 -18.34 13.25 13.81
CA ALA A 245 -19.36 12.35 13.30
C ALA A 245 -18.76 10.96 12.98
N TRP A 246 -19.40 9.92 13.53
CA TRP A 246 -19.02 8.55 13.26
C TRP A 246 -19.71 8.00 12.01
N HIS A 247 -18.93 7.36 11.14
CA HIS A 247 -19.37 6.78 9.88
C HIS A 247 -19.11 5.27 9.87
N LYS A 248 -20.16 4.46 9.81
CA LYS A 248 -20.02 3.01 9.69
C LYS A 248 -19.40 2.63 8.36
N VAL A 249 -18.28 1.90 8.39
CA VAL A 249 -17.55 1.45 7.20
C VAL A 249 -17.87 -0.02 6.93
N LYS A 250 -18.52 -0.30 5.80
CA LYS A 250 -18.81 -1.67 5.34
C LYS A 250 -17.87 -2.00 4.17
N LEU A 251 -16.78 -2.74 4.46
CA LEU A 251 -15.84 -3.21 3.46
C LEU A 251 -16.12 -4.66 3.06
N GLN A 252 -15.83 -4.99 1.81
CA GLN A 252 -15.73 -6.36 1.33
C GLN A 252 -14.34 -6.96 1.60
N LEU A 253 -13.37 -6.14 2.01
CA LEU A 253 -11.99 -6.51 2.29
C LEU A 253 -11.85 -6.87 3.78
N PRO A 254 -11.23 -8.01 4.13
CA PRO A 254 -11.07 -8.44 5.51
C PRO A 254 -10.00 -7.63 6.25
N GLY A 255 -10.07 -7.67 7.59
CA GLY A 255 -9.02 -7.17 8.49
C GLY A 255 -9.17 -5.70 8.90
N LYS A 256 -8.78 -5.42 10.15
CA LYS A 256 -8.84 -4.08 10.75
C LYS A 256 -7.97 -3.05 10.02
N VAL A 257 -6.85 -3.48 9.44
CA VAL A 257 -5.97 -2.63 8.63
C VAL A 257 -6.73 -1.92 7.50
N ASN A 258 -7.76 -2.56 6.94
CA ASN A 258 -8.56 -1.95 5.88
C ASN A 258 -9.49 -0.84 6.38
N LEU A 259 -9.81 -0.78 7.68
CA LEU A 259 -10.47 0.40 8.26
C LEU A 259 -9.53 1.62 8.27
N GLY A 260 -8.24 1.42 8.55
CA GLY A 260 -7.23 2.48 8.42
C GLY A 260 -7.07 2.97 6.98
N ASN A 261 -7.03 2.04 6.02
CA ASN A 261 -7.03 2.38 4.59
C ASN A 261 -8.31 3.16 4.20
N ALA A 262 -9.46 2.81 4.79
CA ALA A 262 -10.72 3.52 4.58
C ALA A 262 -10.71 4.93 5.20
N ALA A 263 -10.19 5.08 6.42
CA ALA A 263 -10.04 6.39 7.06
C ALA A 263 -9.18 7.34 6.21
N THR A 264 -8.06 6.83 5.69
CA THR A 264 -7.21 7.57 4.75
C THR A 264 -7.99 7.96 3.48
N ALA A 265 -8.74 7.02 2.91
CA ALA A 265 -9.51 7.27 1.68
C ALA A 265 -10.59 8.33 1.90
N LEU A 266 -11.28 8.32 3.04
CA LEU A 266 -12.28 9.33 3.41
C LEU A 266 -11.63 10.69 3.63
N ALA A 267 -10.48 10.74 4.34
CA ALA A 267 -9.73 11.98 4.55
C ALA A 267 -9.27 12.59 3.22
N VAL A 268 -8.71 11.79 2.31
CA VAL A 268 -8.33 12.25 0.97
C VAL A 268 -9.55 12.73 0.17
N ALA A 269 -10.66 11.99 0.18
CA ALA A 269 -11.87 12.39 -0.54
C ALA A 269 -12.45 13.71 0.00
N ALA A 270 -12.35 13.96 1.29
CA ALA A 270 -12.76 15.24 1.90
C ALA A 270 -11.94 16.43 1.38
N GLU A 271 -10.63 16.24 1.09
CA GLU A 271 -9.81 17.27 0.45
C GLU A 271 -10.26 17.62 -0.98
N PHE A 272 -10.97 16.71 -1.66
CA PHE A 272 -11.66 16.99 -2.92
C PHE A 272 -13.06 17.59 -2.73
N GLY A 273 -13.50 17.80 -1.50
CA GLY A 273 -14.84 18.31 -1.18
C GLY A 273 -15.95 17.24 -1.19
N VAL A 274 -15.62 15.96 -1.19
CA VAL A 274 -16.59 14.87 -1.04
C VAL A 274 -17.01 14.77 0.43
N ARG A 275 -18.34 14.75 0.68
CA ARG A 275 -18.83 14.55 2.04
C ARG A 275 -18.55 13.10 2.51
N PRO A 276 -18.14 12.89 3.75
CA PRO A 276 -17.84 11.54 4.27
C PRO A 276 -19.01 10.57 4.11
N VAL A 277 -20.24 11.03 4.31
CA VAL A 277 -21.46 10.22 4.17
C VAL A 277 -21.68 9.69 2.75
N ASP A 278 -21.27 10.42 1.71
CA ASP A 278 -21.38 10.01 0.32
C ASP A 278 -20.21 9.09 -0.06
N ALA A 279 -19.01 9.41 0.43
CA ALA A 279 -17.79 8.66 0.17
C ALA A 279 -17.84 7.24 0.78
N VAL A 280 -18.29 7.10 2.03
CA VAL A 280 -18.32 5.81 2.75
C VAL A 280 -19.14 4.75 2.04
N LEU A 281 -20.22 5.14 1.36
CA LEU A 281 -21.05 4.23 0.58
C LEU A 281 -20.30 3.61 -0.60
N GLN A 282 -19.36 4.34 -1.17
CA GLN A 282 -18.57 3.86 -2.32
C GLN A 282 -17.47 2.88 -1.90
N LEU A 283 -16.97 2.95 -0.66
CA LEU A 283 -15.93 2.04 -0.18
C LEU A 283 -16.38 0.58 -0.23
N GLY A 284 -17.66 0.30 0.06
CA GLY A 284 -18.25 -1.05 -0.01
C GLY A 284 -18.32 -1.63 -1.42
N THR A 285 -18.11 -0.84 -2.47
CA THR A 285 -18.09 -1.32 -3.86
C THR A 285 -16.76 -1.96 -4.25
N VAL A 286 -15.70 -1.78 -3.42
CA VAL A 286 -14.38 -2.37 -3.65
C VAL A 286 -14.37 -3.80 -3.12
N THR A 287 -14.55 -4.77 -4.01
CA THR A 287 -14.69 -6.20 -3.66
C THR A 287 -13.38 -6.97 -3.68
N SER A 288 -12.39 -6.46 -4.38
CA SER A 288 -11.08 -7.11 -4.51
C SER A 288 -9.96 -6.11 -4.74
N VAL A 289 -8.78 -6.46 -4.27
CA VAL A 289 -7.53 -5.74 -4.57
C VAL A 289 -6.61 -6.72 -5.27
N ALA A 290 -6.46 -6.56 -6.57
CA ALA A 290 -5.66 -7.47 -7.40
C ALA A 290 -4.25 -7.64 -6.84
N GLY A 291 -3.80 -8.90 -6.74
CA GLY A 291 -2.46 -9.24 -6.28
C GLY A 291 -2.22 -9.14 -4.77
N ARG A 292 -3.26 -8.89 -3.94
CA ARG A 292 -3.10 -8.81 -2.47
C ARG A 292 -4.06 -9.71 -1.70
N TYR A 293 -5.20 -10.02 -2.27
CA TYR A 293 -6.24 -10.83 -1.66
C TYR A 293 -7.00 -11.59 -2.73
N ALA A 294 -7.23 -12.87 -2.51
CA ALA A 294 -8.14 -13.67 -3.30
C ALA A 294 -8.89 -14.67 -2.41
N GLN A 295 -10.11 -14.96 -2.78
CA GLN A 295 -10.90 -16.02 -2.17
C GLN A 295 -11.49 -16.89 -3.27
N VAL A 296 -11.30 -18.22 -3.15
CA VAL A 296 -11.72 -19.19 -4.15
C VAL A 296 -12.27 -20.42 -3.43
N ASP A 297 -13.40 -20.93 -3.88
CA ASP A 297 -13.92 -22.22 -3.44
C ASP A 297 -13.40 -23.32 -4.35
N ARG A 298 -12.70 -24.32 -3.77
CA ARG A 298 -12.11 -25.44 -4.50
C ARG A 298 -12.11 -26.72 -3.67
N ASP A 299 -12.57 -27.83 -4.27
CA ASP A 299 -12.57 -29.16 -3.65
C ASP A 299 -13.20 -29.19 -2.24
N GLY A 300 -14.32 -28.47 -2.05
CA GLY A 300 -15.01 -28.34 -0.78
C GLY A 300 -14.27 -27.46 0.24
N ARG A 301 -13.25 -26.70 -0.17
CA ARG A 301 -12.48 -25.78 0.67
C ARG A 301 -12.64 -24.36 0.19
N ASN A 302 -12.89 -23.47 1.13
CA ASN A 302 -12.85 -22.02 0.90
C ASN A 302 -11.43 -21.52 1.17
N ILE A 303 -10.68 -21.31 0.11
CA ILE A 303 -9.27 -20.93 0.15
C ILE A 303 -9.18 -19.41 0.13
N ARG A 304 -8.56 -18.84 1.15
CA ARG A 304 -8.29 -17.40 1.24
C ARG A 304 -6.80 -17.16 1.10
N LEU A 305 -6.39 -16.45 0.07
CA LEU A 305 -4.99 -16.15 -0.26
C LEU A 305 -4.66 -14.71 0.12
N LEU A 306 -3.70 -14.53 1.02
CA LEU A 306 -3.23 -13.27 1.58
C LEU A 306 -1.78 -13.01 1.16
N LEU A 307 -1.48 -11.81 0.67
CA LEU A 307 -0.12 -11.37 0.39
C LEU A 307 0.52 -10.77 1.64
N ALA A 308 1.69 -11.27 2.03
CA ALA A 308 2.53 -10.70 3.08
C ALA A 308 4.00 -10.70 2.64
N LYS A 309 4.61 -9.53 2.46
CA LYS A 309 5.95 -9.37 1.86
C LYS A 309 7.04 -8.88 2.82
N ASN A 310 6.67 -8.37 3.98
CA ASN A 310 7.56 -7.85 5.01
C ASN A 310 6.95 -8.07 6.41
N PRO A 311 7.71 -7.92 7.52
CA PRO A 311 7.22 -8.24 8.86
C PRO A 311 5.91 -7.54 9.23
N ALA A 312 5.76 -6.25 8.90
CA ALA A 312 4.53 -5.50 9.16
C ALA A 312 3.31 -6.13 8.46
N SER A 313 3.44 -6.54 7.19
CA SER A 313 2.35 -7.18 6.44
C SER A 313 2.06 -8.61 6.91
N TRP A 314 3.04 -9.33 7.49
CA TRP A 314 2.79 -10.62 8.13
C TRP A 314 1.93 -10.48 9.38
N LEU A 315 2.21 -9.47 10.21
CA LEU A 315 1.38 -9.15 11.37
C LEU A 315 -0.07 -8.88 10.98
N GLU A 316 -0.28 -8.10 9.92
CA GLU A 316 -1.61 -7.81 9.36
C GLU A 316 -2.28 -9.07 8.78
N ALA A 317 -1.52 -9.93 8.10
CA ALA A 317 -2.04 -11.18 7.54
C ALA A 317 -2.50 -12.16 8.63
N PHE A 318 -1.79 -12.24 9.74
CA PHE A 318 -2.21 -13.05 10.89
C PHE A 318 -3.52 -12.54 11.52
N ASP A 319 -3.72 -11.22 11.57
CA ASP A 319 -4.99 -10.64 12.04
C ASP A 319 -6.16 -10.88 11.08
N MET A 320 -5.87 -10.95 9.78
CA MET A 320 -6.86 -11.27 8.77
C MET A 320 -7.22 -12.75 8.74
N ALA A 321 -6.27 -13.64 9.10
CA ALA A 321 -6.45 -15.06 9.04
C ALA A 321 -7.34 -15.56 10.19
N ASP A 322 -8.36 -16.38 9.85
CA ASP A 322 -9.19 -17.06 10.83
C ASP A 322 -8.41 -18.17 11.55
N GLU A 323 -8.97 -18.74 12.63
CA GLU A 323 -8.43 -19.92 13.33
C GLU A 323 -8.63 -21.22 12.51
N ALA A 324 -8.15 -21.22 11.29
CA ALA A 324 -8.26 -22.31 10.33
C ALA A 324 -6.89 -22.89 10.02
N PRO A 325 -6.79 -24.09 9.40
CA PRO A 325 -5.54 -24.59 8.82
C PRO A 325 -4.89 -23.50 7.95
N THR A 326 -3.58 -23.33 8.14
CA THR A 326 -2.83 -22.24 7.51
C THR A 326 -1.67 -22.77 6.71
N LEU A 327 -1.60 -22.45 5.43
CA LEU A 327 -0.43 -22.68 4.57
C LEU A 327 0.41 -21.41 4.50
N LEU A 328 1.69 -21.52 4.82
CA LEU A 328 2.67 -20.46 4.63
C LEU A 328 3.53 -20.80 3.40
N SER A 329 3.73 -19.85 2.51
CA SER A 329 4.53 -20.06 1.31
C SER A 329 5.47 -18.88 1.04
N ILE A 330 6.78 -19.14 1.00
CA ILE A 330 7.81 -18.13 0.77
C ILE A 330 8.76 -18.56 -0.33
N ASN A 331 8.95 -17.67 -1.29
CA ASN A 331 10.00 -17.73 -2.30
C ASN A 331 11.03 -16.62 -2.03
N ALA A 332 12.20 -16.69 -2.69
CA ALA A 332 13.21 -15.64 -2.67
C ALA A 332 13.71 -15.43 -4.12
N ARG A 333 12.84 -14.89 -4.94
CA ARG A 333 13.13 -14.58 -6.33
C ARG A 333 13.33 -13.07 -6.49
N ASP A 334 13.86 -12.62 -7.63
CA ASP A 334 14.11 -11.20 -7.89
C ASP A 334 12.99 -10.24 -7.46
N PRO A 335 11.70 -10.53 -7.72
CA PRO A 335 10.62 -9.63 -7.28
C PRO A 335 10.36 -9.64 -5.77
N ASP A 336 10.75 -10.71 -5.05
CA ASP A 336 10.58 -10.82 -3.58
C ASP A 336 11.70 -10.16 -2.79
N GLY A 337 12.87 -9.96 -3.42
CA GLY A 337 14.15 -9.81 -2.75
C GLY A 337 14.77 -11.16 -2.41
N LEU A 338 16.09 -11.27 -2.54
CA LEU A 338 16.82 -12.52 -2.32
C LEU A 338 17.10 -12.77 -0.84
N ASP A 339 17.12 -11.71 -0.03
CA ASP A 339 17.35 -11.77 1.42
C ASP A 339 16.05 -12.06 2.16
N THR A 340 16.00 -13.21 2.84
CA THR A 340 14.87 -13.64 3.69
C THR A 340 15.11 -13.41 5.18
N SER A 341 16.16 -12.70 5.57
CA SER A 341 16.49 -12.46 6.99
C SER A 341 15.39 -11.68 7.74
N TRP A 342 14.55 -10.92 7.05
CA TRP A 342 13.38 -10.27 7.61
C TRP A 342 12.38 -11.23 8.28
N LEU A 343 12.42 -12.54 7.95
CA LEU A 343 11.63 -13.56 8.65
C LEU A 343 11.98 -13.66 10.13
N PHE A 344 13.18 -13.22 10.51
CA PHE A 344 13.60 -13.19 11.90
C PHE A 344 12.72 -12.25 12.74
N ASP A 345 12.23 -11.19 12.16
CA ASP A 345 11.41 -10.17 12.82
C ASP A 345 9.91 -10.53 12.86
N VAL A 346 9.51 -11.62 12.18
CA VAL A 346 8.10 -12.08 12.20
C VAL A 346 7.87 -12.94 13.44
N ASP A 347 6.89 -12.55 14.26
CA ASP A 347 6.37 -13.36 15.35
C ASP A 347 5.33 -14.35 14.83
N PHE A 348 5.67 -15.65 14.85
CA PHE A 348 4.78 -16.74 14.44
C PHE A 348 3.95 -17.31 15.59
N ALA A 349 4.08 -16.83 16.82
CA ALA A 349 3.31 -17.30 17.98
C ALA A 349 1.77 -17.28 17.77
N PRO A 350 1.17 -16.38 16.99
CA PRO A 350 -0.27 -16.40 16.67
C PRO A 350 -0.74 -17.68 15.95
N LEU A 351 0.18 -18.48 15.40
CA LEU A 351 -0.14 -19.75 14.73
C LEU A 351 -0.11 -20.97 15.66
N ARG A 352 0.27 -20.80 16.94
CA ARG A 352 0.26 -21.89 17.91
C ARG A 352 -1.13 -22.50 18.04
N GLY A 353 -1.18 -23.83 18.06
CA GLY A 353 -2.43 -24.56 18.16
C GLY A 353 -3.20 -24.72 16.84
N ARG A 354 -2.74 -24.11 15.74
CA ARG A 354 -3.30 -24.30 14.39
C ARG A 354 -2.61 -25.45 13.66
N GLN A 355 -3.28 -26.03 12.67
CA GLN A 355 -2.62 -26.89 11.68
C GLN A 355 -1.86 -25.99 10.70
N VAL A 356 -0.52 -26.00 10.78
CA VAL A 356 0.35 -25.19 9.92
C VAL A 356 1.04 -26.08 8.90
N LEU A 357 0.96 -25.67 7.62
CA LEU A 357 1.66 -26.27 6.51
C LEU A 357 2.65 -25.26 5.93
N ILE A 358 3.78 -25.71 5.40
CA ILE A 358 4.77 -24.86 4.76
C ILE A 358 5.16 -25.37 3.39
N THR A 359 5.42 -24.45 2.44
CA THR A 359 5.90 -24.73 1.09
C THR A 359 6.66 -23.53 0.52
N GLY A 360 7.12 -23.62 -0.72
CA GLY A 360 7.87 -22.59 -1.43
C GLY A 360 9.37 -22.82 -1.43
N ASP A 361 10.09 -21.99 -2.20
CA ASP A 361 11.54 -22.13 -2.40
C ASP A 361 12.33 -22.01 -1.09
N ARG A 362 11.77 -21.27 -0.09
CA ARG A 362 12.39 -21.01 1.22
C ARG A 362 11.62 -21.66 2.39
N ALA A 363 10.98 -22.79 2.14
CA ALA A 363 10.24 -23.54 3.16
C ALA A 363 11.09 -23.91 4.38
N TYR A 364 12.40 -24.19 4.20
CA TYR A 364 13.30 -24.53 5.31
C TYR A 364 13.63 -23.32 6.20
N ASP A 365 13.67 -22.11 5.66
CA ASP A 365 13.84 -20.90 6.46
C ASP A 365 12.58 -20.67 7.34
N LEU A 366 11.39 -20.92 6.78
CA LEU A 366 10.14 -20.93 7.53
C LEU A 366 10.16 -21.99 8.65
N ALA A 367 10.63 -23.22 8.33
CA ALA A 367 10.72 -24.31 9.29
C ALA A 367 11.52 -23.89 10.52
N VAL A 368 12.72 -23.33 10.33
CA VAL A 368 13.57 -22.84 11.43
C VAL A 368 12.84 -21.80 12.28
N ARG A 369 12.13 -20.85 11.64
CA ARG A 369 11.40 -19.81 12.37
C ARG A 369 10.22 -20.38 13.17
N LEU A 370 9.49 -21.33 12.62
CA LEU A 370 8.38 -21.99 13.31
C LEU A 370 8.85 -22.83 14.50
N GLU A 371 9.96 -23.56 14.35
CA GLU A 371 10.59 -24.31 15.46
C GLU A 371 10.98 -23.38 16.62
N VAL A 372 11.64 -22.25 16.33
CA VAL A 372 12.03 -21.24 17.35
C VAL A 372 10.81 -20.62 18.04
N ASN A 373 9.66 -20.58 17.37
CA ASN A 373 8.40 -20.04 17.93
C ASN A 373 7.50 -21.13 18.54
N ASP A 374 7.96 -22.39 18.68
CA ASP A 374 7.17 -23.51 19.17
C ASP A 374 5.86 -23.74 18.40
N VAL A 375 5.90 -23.58 17.08
CA VAL A 375 4.77 -23.81 16.16
C VAL A 375 4.98 -25.11 15.40
N PRO A 376 4.23 -26.17 15.69
CA PRO A 376 4.29 -27.42 14.91
C PRO A 376 3.85 -27.19 13.46
N PHE A 377 4.55 -27.79 12.51
CA PHE A 377 4.25 -27.64 11.09
C PHE A 377 4.44 -28.95 10.32
N GLN A 378 3.85 -28.99 9.13
CA GLN A 378 4.05 -30.04 8.14
C GLN A 378 4.61 -29.43 6.84
N HIS A 379 5.76 -29.90 6.37
CA HIS A 379 6.28 -29.52 5.06
C HIS A 379 5.54 -30.30 3.96
N VAL A 380 5.01 -29.57 2.97
CA VAL A 380 4.36 -30.13 1.77
C VAL A 380 5.07 -29.61 0.53
N ARG A 381 5.08 -30.45 -0.53
CA ARG A 381 5.83 -30.10 -1.74
C ARG A 381 5.14 -29.01 -2.57
N THR A 382 3.83 -29.05 -2.66
CA THR A 382 3.03 -28.20 -3.54
C THR A 382 1.83 -27.63 -2.81
N PHE A 383 1.27 -26.54 -3.34
CA PHE A 383 -0.02 -26.00 -2.90
C PHE A 383 -1.13 -27.06 -2.97
N HIS A 384 -1.12 -27.89 -4.02
CA HIS A 384 -2.12 -28.95 -4.18
C HIS A 384 -2.03 -30.02 -3.06
N ASP A 385 -0.81 -30.38 -2.64
CA ASP A 385 -0.61 -31.29 -1.50
C ASP A 385 -1.14 -30.67 -0.19
N ALA A 386 -0.96 -29.36 0.00
CA ALA A 386 -1.52 -28.64 1.13
C ALA A 386 -3.05 -28.71 1.15
N VAL A 387 -3.70 -28.48 0.00
CA VAL A 387 -5.16 -28.57 -0.12
C VAL A 387 -5.66 -29.96 0.23
N ARG A 388 -4.95 -31.03 -0.13
CA ARG A 388 -5.34 -32.41 0.22
C ARG A 388 -5.09 -32.74 1.69
N ALA A 389 -4.08 -32.13 2.31
CA ALA A 389 -3.67 -32.43 3.70
C ALA A 389 -4.62 -31.81 4.75
N VAL A 390 -5.50 -30.89 4.36
CA VAL A 390 -6.45 -30.23 5.27
C VAL A 390 -7.87 -30.76 5.06
N PRO A 391 -8.72 -30.75 6.10
CA PRO A 391 -10.13 -31.14 5.97
C PRO A 391 -10.89 -30.13 5.08
N PRO A 392 -12.09 -30.51 4.56
CA PRO A 392 -13.00 -29.53 3.96
C PRO A 392 -13.31 -28.38 4.92
N GLY A 393 -13.46 -27.16 4.39
CA GLY A 393 -13.67 -25.95 5.17
C GLY A 393 -12.75 -24.81 4.76
N ARG A 394 -12.39 -23.93 5.68
CA ARG A 394 -11.49 -22.79 5.43
C ARG A 394 -10.04 -23.26 5.36
N LEU A 395 -9.29 -22.75 4.38
CA LEU A 395 -7.83 -22.81 4.31
C LEU A 395 -7.30 -21.39 4.14
N GLU A 396 -6.52 -20.93 5.10
CA GLU A 396 -5.77 -19.67 4.99
C GLU A 396 -4.44 -19.92 4.28
N VAL A 397 -4.09 -19.07 3.33
CA VAL A 397 -2.83 -19.12 2.61
C VAL A 397 -2.15 -17.77 2.72
N ILE A 398 -1.01 -17.72 3.41
CA ILE A 398 -0.22 -16.49 3.55
C ILE A 398 1.06 -16.68 2.74
N ALA A 399 1.29 -15.85 1.75
CA ALA A 399 2.39 -16.00 0.82
C ALA A 399 3.06 -14.67 0.49
N ASN A 400 4.38 -14.70 0.22
CA ASN A 400 5.06 -13.53 -0.31
C ASN A 400 4.76 -13.36 -1.82
N TYR A 401 5.33 -12.34 -2.46
CA TYR A 401 4.83 -11.87 -3.75
C TYR A 401 4.83 -12.95 -4.84
N THR A 402 5.97 -13.62 -5.12
CA THR A 402 6.02 -14.62 -6.20
C THR A 402 5.31 -15.90 -5.81
N ALA A 403 5.35 -16.32 -4.55
CA ALA A 403 4.58 -17.46 -4.07
C ALA A 403 3.05 -17.20 -4.18
N PHE A 404 2.60 -15.99 -3.88
CA PHE A 404 1.22 -15.56 -4.09
C PHE A 404 0.82 -15.66 -5.57
N GLN A 405 1.68 -15.17 -6.49
CA GLN A 405 1.41 -15.21 -7.92
C GLN A 405 1.35 -16.66 -8.45
N ASP A 406 2.28 -17.52 -8.01
CA ASP A 406 2.30 -18.92 -8.40
C ASP A 406 1.01 -19.64 -7.97
N ILE A 407 0.63 -19.50 -6.70
CA ILE A 407 -0.59 -20.11 -6.14
C ILE A 407 -1.83 -19.53 -6.84
N ARG A 408 -1.87 -18.22 -7.07
CA ARG A 408 -2.96 -17.57 -7.80
C ARG A 408 -3.13 -18.12 -9.21
N ALA A 409 -2.02 -18.23 -9.95
CA ALA A 409 -2.04 -18.81 -11.31
C ALA A 409 -2.48 -20.27 -11.32
N GLU A 410 -2.17 -21.04 -10.26
CA GLU A 410 -2.64 -22.42 -10.10
C GLU A 410 -4.15 -22.48 -9.82
N LEU A 411 -4.67 -21.55 -9.03
CA LEU A 411 -6.11 -21.42 -8.77
C LEU A 411 -6.90 -21.01 -10.03
N ASP A 412 -6.34 -20.09 -10.83
CA ASP A 412 -7.00 -19.56 -12.04
C ASP A 412 -6.98 -20.56 -13.23
N ARG A 413 -6.04 -21.53 -13.29
CA ARG A 413 -5.94 -22.51 -14.39
C ARG A 413 -7.00 -23.61 -14.35
N VAL A 414 -7.70 -23.78 -13.27
CA VAL A 414 -8.65 -24.90 -13.04
C VAL A 414 -10.10 -24.44 -13.11
N ASN A 415 -10.34 -23.15 -13.37
CA ASN A 415 -11.63 -22.57 -13.73
C ASN A 415 -11.70 -22.39 -15.25
#